data_7e66634f47165272be504a0abe497ddd
#
_entry.id   7e66634f47165272be504a0abe497ddd
#
_cell.length_a   1.000
_cell.length_b   1.000
_cell.length_c   1.000
_cell.angle_alpha   90.00
_cell.angle_beta   90.00
_cell.angle_gamma   90.00
#
_symmetry.space_group_name_H-M   'P 1'
#
loop_
_entity.id
_entity.type
_entity.pdbx_description
1 polymer ?
#
loop_
_entity_poly.entity_id
_entity_poly.type
_entity_poly.pdbx_seq_one_letter_code
_entity_poly.pdbx_strand_id
1 'polypeptide(L)'
;QINSLYATASLSWDDYLYLDLTARNDWSSTLPKDNDSYFYPSVGVSWIFTQMLNKMGHNTGILSFGKIRASWAQVGNDTDAYMLRDYYNISYDIKGGIFNASNEDWMANPNLKNETINSWELGLELKAFENRVGVDVAYYKKNAKDQILKIDVPSATGFKKKMINAGNIENKGVEVAFNATPYISESGFQWDTQLNWSKNINKVISLTDDTKEQILS
;
A
#
# COMPACT_ATOMS: atom_id res chain seq x y z
N GLN A 1 -11.84 -18.68 2.63
CA GLN A 1 -11.76 -18.79 1.16
C GLN A 1 -11.93 -17.42 0.55
N ILE A 2 -11.06 -17.05 -0.42
CA ILE A 2 -11.17 -15.83 -1.20
C ILE A 2 -11.28 -16.23 -2.67
N ASN A 3 -12.26 -15.68 -3.35
CA ASN A 3 -12.41 -15.78 -4.79
C ASN A 3 -12.08 -14.41 -5.40
N SER A 4 -11.33 -14.39 -6.48
CA SER A 4 -10.87 -13.13 -7.09
C SER A 4 -11.12 -13.14 -8.59
N LEU A 5 -11.56 -11.99 -9.11
CA LEU A 5 -11.58 -11.69 -10.53
C LEU A 5 -10.74 -10.44 -10.77
N TYR A 6 -9.85 -10.48 -11.75
CA TYR A 6 -9.02 -9.32 -12.09
C TYR A 6 -8.92 -9.14 -13.60
N ALA A 7 -8.69 -7.90 -13.98
CA ALA A 7 -8.41 -7.49 -15.35
C ALA A 7 -7.29 -6.47 -15.37
N THR A 8 -6.45 -6.52 -16.39
CA THR A 8 -5.36 -5.55 -16.63
C THR A 8 -5.41 -5.09 -18.07
N ALA A 9 -5.10 -3.82 -18.28
CA ALA A 9 -4.94 -3.25 -19.61
C ALA A 9 -3.74 -2.31 -19.60
N SER A 10 -2.83 -2.49 -20.56
CA SER A 10 -1.70 -1.59 -20.81
C SER A 10 -1.81 -1.02 -22.20
N LEU A 11 -1.90 0.27 -22.30
CA LEU A 11 -1.99 1.02 -23.54
C LEU A 11 -0.72 1.86 -23.72
N SER A 12 -0.18 1.86 -24.92
CA SER A 12 0.95 2.72 -25.27
C SER A 12 0.61 3.55 -26.50
N TRP A 13 1.03 4.79 -26.46
CA TRP A 13 0.91 5.70 -27.59
C TRP A 13 2.30 6.17 -27.99
N ASP A 14 2.70 5.79 -29.20
CA ASP A 14 3.86 6.34 -29.89
C ASP A 14 5.18 6.23 -29.09
N ASP A 15 5.28 5.19 -28.22
CA ASP A 15 6.39 4.87 -27.32
C ASP A 15 6.78 5.96 -26.33
N TYR A 16 5.99 7.02 -26.17
CA TYR A 16 6.25 8.06 -25.17
C TYR A 16 5.16 8.21 -24.10
N LEU A 17 3.94 7.75 -24.35
CA LEU A 17 2.85 7.79 -23.38
C LEU A 17 2.34 6.37 -23.10
N TYR A 18 2.27 6.02 -21.83
CA TYR A 18 1.81 4.72 -21.35
C TYR A 18 0.71 4.91 -20.33
N LEU A 19 -0.33 4.10 -20.44
CA LEU A 19 -1.44 4.04 -19.49
C LEU A 19 -1.64 2.59 -19.05
N ASP A 20 -1.48 2.33 -17.76
CA ASP A 20 -1.71 1.04 -17.13
C ASP A 20 -2.96 1.11 -16.25
N LEU A 21 -3.88 0.20 -16.49
CA LEU A 21 -5.13 0.07 -15.75
C LEU A 21 -5.21 -1.31 -15.15
N THR A 22 -5.58 -1.41 -13.89
CA THR A 22 -5.93 -2.67 -13.26
C THR A 22 -7.23 -2.55 -12.49
N ALA A 23 -7.98 -3.62 -12.47
CA ALA A 23 -9.19 -3.75 -11.70
C ALA A 23 -9.23 -5.17 -11.12
N ARG A 24 -9.48 -5.28 -9.82
CA ARG A 24 -9.65 -6.57 -9.14
C ARG A 24 -10.83 -6.47 -8.20
N ASN A 25 -11.64 -7.52 -8.18
CA ASN A 25 -12.66 -7.69 -7.16
C ASN A 25 -12.44 -9.00 -6.43
N ASP A 26 -12.43 -8.92 -5.11
CA ASP A 26 -12.31 -10.08 -4.22
C ASP A 26 -13.62 -10.30 -3.47
N TRP A 27 -13.98 -11.57 -3.28
CA TRP A 27 -15.07 -12.02 -2.43
C TRP A 27 -14.50 -12.89 -1.33
N SER A 28 -14.56 -12.42 -0.10
CA SER A 28 -13.95 -13.09 1.05
C SER A 28 -14.97 -13.68 1.99
N SER A 29 -14.81 -14.95 2.33
CA SER A 29 -15.67 -15.63 3.33
C SER A 29 -15.35 -15.24 4.78
N THR A 30 -14.34 -14.43 5.02
CA THR A 30 -13.96 -13.95 6.36
C THR A 30 -14.72 -12.70 6.77
N LEU A 31 -15.38 -12.03 5.80
CA LEU A 31 -16.21 -10.85 6.01
C LEU A 31 -17.72 -11.21 5.97
N PRO A 32 -18.59 -10.37 6.54
CA PRO A 32 -20.02 -10.56 6.47
C PRO A 32 -20.51 -10.38 5.02
N LYS A 33 -21.61 -11.06 4.64
CA LYS A 33 -22.13 -11.04 3.27
C LYS A 33 -22.40 -9.66 2.69
N ASP A 34 -22.73 -8.69 3.55
CA ASP A 34 -22.99 -7.32 3.13
C ASP A 34 -21.71 -6.54 2.81
N ASN A 35 -20.53 -7.06 3.23
CA ASN A 35 -19.21 -6.46 3.06
C ASN A 35 -18.16 -7.45 2.52
N ASP A 36 -18.57 -8.61 1.99
CA ASP A 36 -17.66 -9.66 1.55
C ASP A 36 -17.00 -9.38 0.20
N SER A 37 -17.54 -8.42 -0.55
CA SER A 37 -17.05 -8.02 -1.87
C SER A 37 -16.37 -6.66 -1.81
N TYR A 38 -15.11 -6.59 -2.27
CA TYR A 38 -14.36 -5.35 -2.31
C TYR A 38 -13.56 -5.20 -3.61
N PHE A 39 -13.55 -3.98 -4.12
CA PHE A 39 -13.00 -3.64 -5.43
C PHE A 39 -11.71 -2.84 -5.32
N TYR A 40 -10.69 -3.23 -6.07
CA TYR A 40 -9.37 -2.62 -6.09
C TYR A 40 -9.01 -2.10 -7.48
N PRO A 41 -9.24 -0.85 -7.78
CA PRO A 41 -8.76 -0.22 -9.00
C PRO A 41 -7.34 0.31 -8.84
N SER A 42 -6.60 0.35 -9.95
CA SER A 42 -5.41 1.18 -10.07
C SER A 42 -5.28 1.79 -11.45
N VAL A 43 -4.64 2.95 -11.50
CA VAL A 43 -4.29 3.64 -12.73
C VAL A 43 -2.87 4.19 -12.61
N GLY A 44 -2.07 3.94 -13.64
CA GLY A 44 -0.72 4.47 -13.79
C GLY A 44 -0.56 5.15 -15.13
N VAL A 45 0.09 6.30 -15.15
CA VAL A 45 0.44 7.04 -16.36
C VAL A 45 1.95 7.28 -16.34
N SER A 46 2.61 6.99 -17.44
CA SER A 46 4.02 7.31 -17.66
C SER A 46 4.19 8.07 -18.96
N TRP A 47 4.89 9.19 -18.88
CA TRP A 47 5.16 10.05 -20.03
C TRP A 47 6.66 10.29 -20.19
N ILE A 48 7.23 9.76 -21.29
CA ILE A 48 8.62 9.97 -21.67
C ILE A 48 8.68 11.23 -22.56
N PHE A 49 8.76 12.38 -21.91
CA PHE A 49 8.69 13.66 -22.60
C PHE A 49 9.87 13.92 -23.53
N THR A 50 11.05 13.40 -23.24
CA THR A 50 12.21 13.50 -24.14
C THR A 50 11.99 12.78 -25.46
N GLN A 51 11.30 11.63 -25.45
CA GLN A 51 10.99 10.90 -26.65
C GLN A 51 9.95 11.64 -27.50
N MET A 52 8.94 12.23 -26.86
CA MET A 52 7.97 13.07 -27.53
C MET A 52 8.67 14.29 -28.17
N LEU A 53 9.53 15.00 -27.44
CA LEU A 53 10.27 16.16 -27.98
C LEU A 53 11.15 15.77 -29.16
N ASN A 54 11.87 14.67 -29.10
CA ASN A 54 12.71 14.16 -30.19
C ASN A 54 11.87 13.85 -31.43
N LYS A 55 10.68 13.25 -31.29
CA LYS A 55 9.77 13.00 -32.40
C LYS A 55 9.22 14.30 -33.05
N MET A 56 9.05 15.35 -32.24
CA MET A 56 8.67 16.68 -32.72
C MET A 56 9.83 17.46 -33.36
N GLY A 57 11.02 16.87 -33.46
CA GLY A 57 12.20 17.49 -34.03
C GLY A 57 12.95 18.43 -33.09
N HIS A 58 12.61 18.41 -31.79
CA HIS A 58 13.33 19.20 -30.78
C HIS A 58 14.48 18.39 -30.19
N ASN A 59 15.70 18.94 -30.29
CA ASN A 59 16.85 18.32 -29.65
C ASN A 59 16.82 18.59 -28.13
N THR A 60 16.87 17.55 -27.31
CA THR A 60 16.87 17.65 -25.85
C THR A 60 18.25 18.01 -25.28
N GLY A 61 19.27 18.19 -26.14
CA GLY A 61 20.62 18.62 -25.74
C GLY A 61 21.30 17.61 -24.81
N ILE A 62 21.66 18.06 -23.63
CA ILE A 62 22.36 17.25 -22.61
C ILE A 62 21.43 16.18 -21.99
N LEU A 63 20.12 16.38 -22.04
CA LEU A 63 19.13 15.47 -21.44
C LEU A 63 18.90 14.26 -22.35
N SER A 64 19.42 13.11 -21.95
CA SER A 64 19.32 11.85 -22.70
C SER A 64 17.98 11.16 -22.52
N PHE A 65 17.39 11.30 -21.31
CA PHE A 65 16.11 10.68 -20.97
C PHE A 65 15.38 11.50 -19.92
N GLY A 66 14.07 11.63 -20.09
CA GLY A 66 13.19 12.29 -19.13
C GLY A 66 11.82 11.65 -19.13
N LYS A 67 11.39 11.18 -17.95
CA LYS A 67 10.10 10.53 -17.74
C LYS A 67 9.41 11.08 -16.50
N ILE A 68 8.13 11.38 -16.63
CA ILE A 68 7.22 11.66 -15.53
C ILE A 68 6.30 10.47 -15.37
N ARG A 69 6.08 10.03 -14.14
CA ARG A 69 5.11 8.98 -13.80
C ARG A 69 4.17 9.46 -12.71
N ALA A 70 2.91 9.09 -12.82
CA ALA A 70 1.89 9.31 -11.80
C ALA A 70 1.07 8.05 -11.66
N SER A 71 0.78 7.63 -10.45
CA SER A 71 -0.08 6.49 -10.22
C SER A 71 -1.01 6.71 -9.02
N TRP A 72 -2.14 6.07 -9.09
CA TRP A 72 -3.08 5.93 -8.00
C TRP A 72 -3.53 4.48 -7.92
N ALA A 73 -3.61 3.96 -6.71
CA ALA A 73 -4.10 2.62 -6.46
C ALA A 73 -4.90 2.58 -5.15
N GLN A 74 -5.96 1.80 -5.17
CA GLN A 74 -6.67 1.37 -3.98
C GLN A 74 -6.42 -0.11 -3.78
N VAL A 75 -6.00 -0.49 -2.58
CA VAL A 75 -5.88 -1.89 -2.15
C VAL A 75 -6.61 -2.07 -0.83
N GLY A 76 -7.06 -3.26 -0.56
CA GLY A 76 -7.69 -3.59 0.70
C GLY A 76 -7.07 -4.83 1.30
N ASN A 77 -7.40 -5.07 2.55
CA ASN A 77 -7.03 -6.25 3.29
C ASN A 77 -8.25 -6.70 4.09
N ASP A 78 -8.44 -7.99 4.22
CA ASP A 78 -9.51 -8.54 5.05
C ASP A 78 -8.98 -9.00 6.41
N THR A 79 -9.81 -9.66 7.20
CA THR A 79 -9.47 -10.17 8.52
C THR A 79 -9.20 -11.68 8.48
N ASP A 80 -8.65 -12.20 9.57
CA ASP A 80 -8.52 -13.62 9.79
C ASP A 80 -9.89 -14.31 9.88
N ALA A 81 -9.91 -15.63 9.70
CA ALA A 81 -11.11 -16.41 9.83
C ALA A 81 -11.67 -16.36 11.26
N TYR A 82 -12.99 -16.52 11.39
CA TYR A 82 -13.72 -16.59 12.66
C TYR A 82 -13.78 -15.31 13.49
N MET A 83 -13.50 -14.13 12.90
CA MET A 83 -13.52 -12.85 13.60
C MET A 83 -14.90 -12.19 13.70
N LEU A 84 -15.92 -12.77 13.05
CA LEU A 84 -17.29 -12.21 12.98
C LEU A 84 -18.22 -12.65 14.12
N ARG A 85 -17.86 -13.70 14.85
CA ARG A 85 -18.71 -14.30 15.90
C ARG A 85 -17.87 -14.69 17.08
N ASP A 86 -18.47 -14.54 18.26
CA ASP A 86 -17.89 -15.04 19.48
C ASP A 86 -18.01 -16.58 19.50
N TYR A 87 -17.00 -17.24 20.03
CA TYR A 87 -16.96 -18.68 20.22
C TYR A 87 -16.30 -19.02 21.55
N TYR A 88 -16.59 -20.25 22.03
CA TYR A 88 -15.99 -20.77 23.25
C TYR A 88 -14.87 -21.72 22.90
N ASN A 89 -13.69 -21.49 23.52
CA ASN A 89 -12.62 -22.46 23.54
C ASN A 89 -12.95 -23.54 24.57
N ILE A 90 -13.09 -24.78 24.11
CA ILE A 90 -13.35 -25.93 25.00
C ILE A 90 -12.06 -26.71 25.16
N SER A 91 -11.55 -26.79 26.40
CA SER A 91 -10.42 -27.61 26.77
C SER A 91 -10.80 -28.68 27.77
N TYR A 92 -10.19 -29.86 27.67
CA TYR A 92 -10.38 -30.96 28.62
C TYR A 92 -9.16 -31.07 29.54
N ASP A 93 -9.38 -30.88 30.84
CA ASP A 93 -8.36 -31.14 31.85
C ASP A 93 -8.29 -32.64 32.15
N ILE A 94 -7.25 -33.28 31.63
CA ILE A 94 -7.03 -34.74 31.79
C ILE A 94 -6.86 -35.10 33.26
N LYS A 95 -6.29 -34.22 34.09
CA LYS A 95 -6.04 -34.50 35.52
C LYS A 95 -7.31 -34.38 36.39
N GLY A 96 -8.17 -33.43 36.03
CA GLY A 96 -9.40 -33.17 36.76
C GLY A 96 -10.63 -33.85 36.19
N GLY A 97 -10.56 -34.37 34.96
CA GLY A 97 -11.71 -34.98 34.27
C GLY A 97 -12.80 -33.95 33.94
N ILE A 98 -12.46 -32.66 33.77
CA ILE A 98 -13.40 -31.56 33.67
C ILE A 98 -13.22 -30.87 32.31
N PHE A 99 -14.34 -30.55 31.63
CA PHE A 99 -14.34 -29.66 30.48
C PHE A 99 -14.35 -28.21 30.97
N ASN A 100 -13.41 -27.44 30.49
CA ASN A 100 -13.37 -26.00 30.69
C ASN A 100 -13.78 -25.30 29.40
N ALA A 101 -14.68 -24.35 29.53
CA ALA A 101 -15.05 -23.44 28.44
C ALA A 101 -14.59 -22.02 28.78
N SER A 102 -13.91 -21.37 27.86
CA SER A 102 -13.49 -19.99 28.01
C SER A 102 -13.86 -19.19 26.76
N ASN A 103 -14.23 -17.93 26.95
CA ASN A 103 -14.41 -16.99 25.85
C ASN A 103 -13.03 -16.47 25.39
N GLU A 104 -12.98 -16.01 24.17
CA GLU A 104 -11.91 -15.13 23.74
C GLU A 104 -11.93 -13.83 24.55
N ASP A 105 -10.76 -13.23 24.71
CA ASP A 105 -10.61 -11.95 25.43
C ASP A 105 -11.20 -10.74 24.66
N TRP A 106 -11.66 -10.96 23.45
CA TRP A 106 -12.17 -9.92 22.58
C TRP A 106 -13.57 -10.25 22.05
N MET A 107 -14.40 -9.19 21.94
CA MET A 107 -15.74 -9.26 21.36
C MET A 107 -15.65 -9.18 19.86
N ALA A 108 -16.26 -10.12 19.15
CA ALA A 108 -16.37 -10.12 17.71
C ALA A 108 -17.23 -8.96 17.19
N ASN A 109 -17.03 -8.61 15.91
CA ASN A 109 -17.85 -7.60 15.24
C ASN A 109 -18.47 -8.20 13.98
N PRO A 110 -19.80 -8.44 13.97
CA PRO A 110 -20.47 -9.00 12.81
C PRO A 110 -20.57 -8.05 11.61
N ASN A 111 -20.21 -6.78 11.78
CA ASN A 111 -20.28 -5.73 10.76
C ASN A 111 -18.90 -5.30 10.26
N LEU A 112 -17.87 -6.15 10.41
CA LEU A 112 -16.53 -5.82 9.92
C LEU A 112 -16.53 -5.56 8.40
N LYS A 113 -15.70 -4.60 8.02
CA LYS A 113 -15.40 -4.25 6.64
C LYS A 113 -13.92 -4.54 6.36
N ASN A 114 -13.57 -4.64 5.09
CA ASN A 114 -12.18 -4.70 4.69
C ASN A 114 -11.46 -3.38 5.02
N GLU A 115 -10.19 -3.48 5.33
CA GLU A 115 -9.30 -2.31 5.37
C GLU A 115 -9.11 -1.74 3.97
N THR A 116 -8.94 -0.44 3.86
CA THR A 116 -8.71 0.23 2.57
C THR A 116 -7.48 1.10 2.62
N ILE A 117 -6.55 0.89 1.68
CA ILE A 117 -5.35 1.70 1.51
C ILE A 117 -5.43 2.40 0.16
N ASN A 118 -5.51 3.73 0.20
CA ASN A 118 -5.41 4.58 -0.97
C ASN A 118 -3.99 5.13 -1.08
N SER A 119 -3.34 4.94 -2.22
CA SER A 119 -1.98 5.38 -2.48
C SER A 119 -1.89 6.24 -3.72
N TRP A 120 -1.06 7.29 -3.64
CA TRP A 120 -0.67 8.16 -4.74
C TRP A 120 0.83 8.19 -4.84
N GLU A 121 1.34 8.16 -6.05
CA GLU A 121 2.75 8.33 -6.33
C GLU A 121 2.95 9.26 -7.52
N LEU A 122 3.92 10.15 -7.40
CA LEU A 122 4.41 11.00 -8.48
C LEU A 122 5.93 10.83 -8.55
N GLY A 123 6.44 10.52 -9.74
CA GLY A 123 7.87 10.30 -9.96
C GLY A 123 8.38 11.07 -11.17
N LEU A 124 9.65 11.47 -11.08
CA LEU A 124 10.42 12.11 -12.14
C LEU A 124 11.75 11.39 -12.27
N GLU A 125 12.03 10.87 -13.46
CA GLU A 125 13.31 10.27 -13.81
C GLU A 125 13.98 11.08 -14.91
N LEU A 126 15.20 11.49 -14.68
CA LEU A 126 16.04 12.25 -15.62
C LEU A 126 17.38 11.55 -15.80
N LYS A 127 17.85 11.46 -17.06
CA LYS A 127 19.24 11.05 -17.35
C LYS A 127 19.87 12.04 -18.30
N ALA A 128 21.10 12.35 -18.05
CA ALA A 128 21.87 13.33 -18.83
C ALA A 128 23.26 12.79 -19.20
N PHE A 129 23.94 13.49 -20.11
CA PHE A 129 25.29 13.16 -20.57
C PHE A 129 25.40 11.72 -21.08
N GLU A 130 24.54 11.34 -22.04
CA GLU A 130 24.49 9.99 -22.61
C GLU A 130 24.22 8.91 -21.53
N ASN A 131 23.33 9.22 -20.59
CA ASN A 131 22.96 8.41 -19.42
C ASN A 131 24.05 8.24 -18.35
N ARG A 132 25.15 9.03 -18.40
CA ARG A 132 26.21 8.98 -17.40
C ARG A 132 25.77 9.53 -16.05
N VAL A 133 24.76 10.38 -16.00
CA VAL A 133 24.18 10.91 -14.75
C VAL A 133 22.70 10.67 -14.78
N GLY A 134 22.16 10.11 -13.72
CA GLY A 134 20.73 9.84 -13.56
C GLY A 134 20.23 10.28 -12.19
N VAL A 135 19.00 10.79 -12.16
CA VAL A 135 18.26 11.14 -10.95
C VAL A 135 16.86 10.58 -11.08
N ASP A 136 16.38 9.86 -10.09
CA ASP A 136 14.98 9.46 -9.93
C ASP A 136 14.48 10.02 -8.60
N VAL A 137 13.39 10.77 -8.65
CA VAL A 137 12.72 11.34 -7.48
C VAL A 137 11.30 10.84 -7.46
N ALA A 138 10.87 10.27 -6.35
CA ALA A 138 9.51 9.85 -6.14
C ALA A 138 8.93 10.48 -4.86
N TYR A 139 7.71 10.99 -4.96
CA TYR A 139 6.87 11.37 -3.84
C TYR A 139 5.71 10.44 -3.76
N TYR A 140 5.42 9.91 -2.56
CA TYR A 140 4.27 9.06 -2.33
C TYR A 140 3.47 9.50 -1.10
N LYS A 141 2.18 9.18 -1.15
CA LYS A 141 1.25 9.34 -0.04
C LYS A 141 0.30 8.16 0.00
N LYS A 142 0.22 7.49 1.16
CA LYS A 142 -0.67 6.37 1.43
C LYS A 142 -1.56 6.71 2.62
N ASN A 143 -2.85 6.43 2.51
CA ASN A 143 -3.80 6.53 3.61
C ASN A 143 -4.45 5.17 3.83
N ALA A 144 -4.19 4.57 5.00
CA ALA A 144 -4.85 3.37 5.46
C ALA A 144 -6.06 3.77 6.30
N LYS A 145 -7.25 3.34 5.89
CA LYS A 145 -8.54 3.62 6.54
C LYS A 145 -9.23 2.32 6.93
N ASP A 146 -10.16 2.44 7.86
CA ASP A 146 -10.99 1.33 8.33
C ASP A 146 -10.15 0.12 8.80
N GLN A 147 -9.00 0.41 9.46
CA GLN A 147 -8.12 -0.64 9.98
C GLN A 147 -8.87 -1.50 10.99
N ILE A 148 -8.66 -2.80 10.94
CA ILE A 148 -9.27 -3.75 11.86
C ILE A 148 -8.43 -3.77 13.13
N LEU A 149 -8.95 -3.14 14.17
CA LEU A 149 -8.25 -2.94 15.44
C LEU A 149 -9.02 -3.58 16.59
N LYS A 150 -8.27 -4.04 17.62
CA LYS A 150 -8.82 -4.47 18.91
C LYS A 150 -8.65 -3.33 19.90
N ILE A 151 -9.75 -2.65 20.26
CA ILE A 151 -9.76 -1.58 21.27
C ILE A 151 -10.16 -2.14 22.63
N ASP A 152 -9.64 -1.55 23.72
CA ASP A 152 -10.01 -1.92 25.08
C ASP A 152 -11.44 -1.51 25.38
N VAL A 153 -12.16 -2.35 26.11
CA VAL A 153 -13.54 -2.12 26.55
C VAL A 153 -13.66 -2.34 28.05
N PRO A 154 -14.63 -1.70 28.73
CA PRO A 154 -14.86 -1.93 30.15
C PRO A 154 -15.14 -3.41 30.45
N SER A 155 -14.52 -3.93 31.50
CA SER A 155 -14.66 -5.34 31.90
C SER A 155 -16.12 -5.76 32.21
N ALA A 156 -16.99 -4.78 32.46
CA ALA A 156 -18.44 -5.02 32.61
C ALA A 156 -19.11 -5.63 31.36
N THR A 157 -18.48 -5.54 30.18
CA THR A 157 -18.95 -6.18 28.95
C THR A 157 -18.70 -7.68 28.91
N GLY A 158 -17.87 -8.23 29.81
CA GLY A 158 -17.41 -9.61 29.80
C GLY A 158 -16.22 -9.88 28.89
N PHE A 159 -15.70 -8.86 28.19
CA PHE A 159 -14.54 -8.91 27.31
C PHE A 159 -13.51 -7.88 27.74
N LYS A 160 -12.26 -8.06 27.33
CA LYS A 160 -11.18 -7.08 27.53
C LYS A 160 -11.08 -6.13 26.33
N LYS A 161 -11.37 -6.63 25.12
CA LYS A 161 -11.23 -5.88 23.87
C LYS A 161 -12.46 -6.06 22.98
N LYS A 162 -12.66 -5.14 22.05
CA LYS A 162 -13.66 -5.21 20.98
C LYS A 162 -13.00 -4.99 19.64
N MET A 163 -13.42 -5.77 18.64
CA MET A 163 -12.95 -5.62 17.27
C MET A 163 -13.77 -4.56 16.54
N ILE A 164 -13.11 -3.60 15.91
CA ILE A 164 -13.74 -2.52 15.16
C ILE A 164 -12.96 -2.20 13.89
N ASN A 165 -13.63 -1.61 12.90
CA ASN A 165 -12.95 -0.88 11.86
C ASN A 165 -12.74 0.55 12.33
N ALA A 166 -11.50 0.99 12.42
CA ALA A 166 -11.16 2.33 12.89
C ALA A 166 -9.81 2.78 12.36
N GLY A 167 -9.54 4.04 12.56
CA GLY A 167 -8.26 4.63 12.25
C GLY A 167 -8.12 5.09 10.80
N ASN A 168 -7.35 6.15 10.69
CA ASN A 168 -6.81 6.67 9.43
C ASN A 168 -5.34 6.98 9.69
N ILE A 169 -4.46 6.21 9.07
CA ILE A 169 -3.02 6.40 9.16
C ILE A 169 -2.53 6.91 7.82
N GLU A 170 -1.87 8.06 7.84
CA GLU A 170 -1.19 8.65 6.70
C GLU A 170 0.28 8.28 6.73
N ASN A 171 0.79 7.75 5.63
CA ASN A 171 2.19 7.54 5.38
C ASN A 171 2.56 8.30 4.10
N LYS A 172 3.54 9.20 4.18
CA LYS A 172 4.04 9.94 3.02
C LYS A 172 5.54 10.09 3.07
N GLY A 173 6.16 10.17 1.91
CA GLY A 173 7.60 10.28 1.83
C GLY A 173 8.10 10.74 0.48
N VAL A 174 9.39 11.03 0.48
CA VAL A 174 10.18 11.34 -0.70
C VAL A 174 11.33 10.35 -0.77
N GLU A 175 11.57 9.83 -1.95
CA GLU A 175 12.70 8.97 -2.27
C GLU A 175 13.49 9.60 -3.41
N VAL A 176 14.81 9.59 -3.29
CA VAL A 176 15.73 10.11 -4.30
C VAL A 176 16.79 9.06 -4.55
N ALA A 177 16.91 8.62 -5.79
CA ALA A 177 18.01 7.80 -6.26
C ALA A 177 18.85 8.61 -7.23
N PHE A 178 20.14 8.66 -6.98
CA PHE A 178 21.13 9.31 -7.85
C PHE A 178 22.14 8.26 -8.29
N ASN A 179 22.43 8.24 -9.59
CA ASN A 179 23.47 7.40 -10.17
C ASN A 179 24.34 8.21 -11.11
N ALA A 180 25.64 7.94 -11.08
CA ALA A 180 26.60 8.59 -11.97
C ALA A 180 27.73 7.64 -12.33
N THR A 181 28.22 7.78 -13.56
CA THR A 181 29.46 7.20 -14.06
C THR A 181 30.45 8.34 -14.34
N PRO A 182 31.12 8.88 -13.31
CA PRO A 182 31.95 10.07 -13.45
C PRO A 182 33.18 9.83 -14.33
N TYR A 183 33.69 8.59 -14.36
CA TYR A 183 34.88 8.30 -15.10
C TYR A 183 34.76 6.98 -15.87
N ILE A 184 35.14 7.04 -17.14
CA ILE A 184 35.29 5.89 -18.03
C ILE A 184 36.63 6.05 -18.74
N SER A 185 37.52 5.08 -18.60
CA SER A 185 38.83 5.04 -19.21
C SER A 185 38.82 4.27 -20.54
N GLU A 186 39.67 4.65 -21.47
CA GLU A 186 39.91 3.88 -22.70
C GLU A 186 40.47 2.46 -22.43
N SER A 187 41.13 2.25 -21.29
CA SER A 187 41.64 0.95 -20.83
C SER A 187 40.54 0.02 -20.27
N GLY A 188 39.27 0.46 -20.23
CA GLY A 188 38.15 -0.32 -19.74
C GLY A 188 37.84 -0.14 -18.25
N PHE A 189 38.57 0.72 -17.52
CA PHE A 189 38.19 1.07 -16.14
C PHE A 189 36.97 2.00 -16.15
N GLN A 190 35.95 1.66 -15.35
CA GLN A 190 34.75 2.44 -15.17
C GLN A 190 34.48 2.62 -13.66
N TRP A 191 34.10 3.83 -13.28
CA TRP A 191 33.69 4.13 -11.91
C TRP A 191 32.21 4.52 -11.87
N ASP A 192 31.40 3.68 -11.21
CA ASP A 192 29.97 3.89 -11.00
C ASP A 192 29.71 4.28 -9.56
N THR A 193 28.84 5.25 -9.37
CA THR A 193 28.41 5.74 -8.05
C THR A 193 26.89 5.71 -7.98
N GLN A 194 26.35 5.21 -6.88
CA GLN A 194 24.93 5.23 -6.58
C GLN A 194 24.68 5.73 -5.18
N LEU A 195 23.75 6.67 -5.03
CA LEU A 195 23.29 7.23 -3.76
C LEU A 195 21.77 7.11 -3.69
N ASN A 196 21.27 6.58 -2.58
CA ASN A 196 19.85 6.51 -2.30
C ASN A 196 19.56 7.25 -1.00
N TRP A 197 18.57 8.12 -1.04
CA TRP A 197 18.07 8.83 0.12
C TRP A 197 16.56 8.73 0.18
N SER A 198 16.04 8.53 1.39
CA SER A 198 14.59 8.48 1.61
C SER A 198 14.21 9.17 2.93
N LYS A 199 13.04 9.79 2.93
CA LYS A 199 12.42 10.34 4.13
C LYS A 199 10.96 9.92 4.15
N ASN A 200 10.57 9.23 5.22
CA ASN A 200 9.21 8.79 5.46
C ASN A 200 8.63 9.47 6.71
N ILE A 201 7.36 9.83 6.66
CA ILE A 201 6.59 10.42 7.77
C ILE A 201 5.30 9.63 7.92
N ASN A 202 5.11 9.03 9.10
CA ASN A 202 3.88 8.40 9.52
C ASN A 202 3.11 9.31 10.45
N LYS A 203 1.81 9.44 10.23
CA LYS A 203 0.92 10.22 11.08
C LYS A 203 -0.41 9.49 11.26
N VAL A 204 -0.81 9.30 12.51
CA VAL A 204 -2.18 8.92 12.85
C VAL A 204 -3.05 10.16 12.69
N ILE A 205 -4.01 10.11 11.77
CA ILE A 205 -4.95 11.21 11.50
C ILE A 205 -6.15 11.12 12.45
N SER A 206 -6.70 9.93 12.63
CA SER A 206 -7.76 9.63 13.59
C SER A 206 -7.67 8.17 14.01
N LEU A 207 -8.12 7.85 15.22
CA LEU A 207 -8.27 6.47 15.71
C LEU A 207 -9.75 6.06 15.65
N THR A 208 -10.59 6.68 16.45
CA THR A 208 -12.05 6.54 16.42
C THR A 208 -12.67 7.93 16.59
N ASP A 209 -13.99 8.05 16.38
CA ASP A 209 -14.70 9.32 16.60
C ASP A 209 -14.62 9.77 18.06
N ASP A 210 -14.52 8.83 19.01
CA ASP A 210 -14.53 9.08 20.45
C ASP A 210 -13.16 8.95 21.14
N THR A 211 -12.15 8.38 20.46
CA THR A 211 -10.85 8.07 21.10
C THR A 211 -9.70 8.73 20.36
N LYS A 212 -9.10 9.75 20.98
CA LYS A 212 -7.94 10.45 20.42
C LYS A 212 -6.60 9.77 20.70
N GLU A 213 -6.55 8.90 21.72
CA GLU A 213 -5.34 8.20 22.14
C GLU A 213 -5.65 6.74 22.44
N GLN A 214 -4.82 5.84 21.96
CA GLN A 214 -4.81 4.43 22.32
C GLN A 214 -3.36 4.00 22.58
N ILE A 215 -3.13 3.36 23.73
CA ILE A 215 -1.83 2.77 24.03
C ILE A 215 -1.72 1.47 23.23
N LEU A 216 -0.80 1.45 22.29
CA LEU A 216 -0.42 0.23 21.58
C LEU A 216 0.54 -0.56 22.47
N SER A 217 0.07 -1.64 23.02
CA SER A 217 0.87 -2.58 23.82
C SER A 217 1.42 -3.71 22.97
#